data_582ec0651482caacec36be31293ffb22
#
_entry.id   582ec0651482caacec36be31293ffb22
#
_cell.length_a   1.000
_cell.length_b   1.000
_cell.length_c   1.000
_cell.angle_alpha   90.00
_cell.angle_beta   90.00
_cell.angle_gamma   90.00
#
_symmetry.space_group_name_H-M   'P 1'
#
loop_
_entity.id
_entity.type
_entity.pdbx_description
1 polymer ?
#
loop_
_entity_poly.entity_id
_entity_poly.type
_entity_poly.pdbx_seq_one_letter_code
_entity_poly.pdbx_strand_id
1 'polypeptide(L)'
;MKFRSQDIILFVSTYFLFTCQVKAQQELPADKKATKETVNLYNNLKKLASKGFMFGHQDDLAYGVNWKYVPNNSDVKEAAGDYPAVYGWELGGLELDHPKNLDAVPFEAMKQFMQQGYERGGVITISWHAYSPLGNEKSAWDTTHGTVATILPGAVNHELYKSWLDKVAVFLHSLKGKNGEAIPVLFRPFHELTGSWFWWGQRQCTPEEFKALWRFTFQYMHNEKKLNNLLWVYNTSGDFSTADEFLERYPGDDVVDMLSFDTYQYGDNSKSNSFAEKTNQLLSIVQSIADKKK
;
A
#
# COMPACT_ATOMS: atom_id res chain seq x y z
N MET A 1 85.86 -6.19 -33.87
CA MET A 1 84.92 -7.03 -33.14
C MET A 1 83.64 -6.23 -32.93
N LYS A 2 82.56 -6.49 -33.72
CA LYS A 2 81.30 -5.73 -33.74
C LYS A 2 80.32 -6.42 -32.87
N PHE A 3 79.83 -5.75 -31.78
CA PHE A 3 78.70 -6.19 -30.99
C PHE A 3 77.42 -5.67 -31.62
N ARG A 4 76.50 -6.60 -31.93
CA ARG A 4 75.13 -6.32 -32.36
C ARG A 4 74.27 -6.02 -31.17
N SER A 5 73.55 -4.90 -31.18
CA SER A 5 72.44 -4.60 -30.22
C SER A 5 71.25 -5.48 -30.60
N GLN A 6 70.71 -6.21 -29.62
CA GLN A 6 69.42 -6.90 -29.70
C GLN A 6 68.32 -5.94 -29.18
N ASP A 7 67.41 -5.60 -30.09
CA ASP A 7 66.19 -4.84 -29.73
C ASP A 7 65.22 -5.76 -28.98
N ILE A 8 64.95 -5.46 -27.71
CA ILE A 8 63.92 -6.11 -26.91
C ILE A 8 62.62 -5.34 -27.16
N ILE A 9 61.70 -5.95 -27.93
CA ILE A 9 60.32 -5.42 -28.12
C ILE A 9 59.50 -5.90 -26.90
N LEU A 10 59.14 -4.95 -26.04
CA LEU A 10 58.27 -5.18 -24.86
C LEU A 10 56.81 -5.12 -25.33
N PHE A 11 56.12 -6.26 -25.43
CA PHE A 11 54.69 -6.32 -25.70
C PHE A 11 53.95 -6.01 -24.39
N VAL A 12 53.40 -4.78 -24.24
CA VAL A 12 52.47 -4.44 -23.17
C VAL A 12 51.07 -4.88 -23.59
N SER A 13 50.63 -6.02 -23.08
CA SER A 13 49.27 -6.54 -23.27
C SER A 13 48.32 -5.84 -22.30
N THR A 14 47.59 -4.85 -22.76
CA THR A 14 46.57 -4.15 -21.94
C THR A 14 45.29 -5.01 -21.88
N TYR A 15 45.11 -5.77 -20.80
CA TYR A 15 43.86 -6.46 -20.51
C TYR A 15 42.81 -5.43 -20.09
N PHE A 16 41.88 -5.10 -20.98
CA PHE A 16 40.62 -4.41 -20.62
C PHE A 16 39.71 -5.40 -19.88
N LEU A 17 39.70 -5.37 -18.57
CA LEU A 17 38.69 -6.04 -17.76
C LEU A 17 37.36 -5.30 -17.96
N PHE A 18 36.54 -5.78 -18.88
CA PHE A 18 35.11 -5.44 -18.92
C PHE A 18 34.43 -6.04 -17.69
N THR A 19 34.31 -5.29 -16.61
CA THR A 19 33.41 -5.63 -15.52
C THR A 19 31.98 -5.45 -16.04
N CYS A 20 31.40 -6.53 -16.53
CA CYS A 20 29.98 -6.60 -16.82
C CYS A 20 29.27 -6.51 -15.44
N GLN A 21 28.87 -5.31 -15.05
CA GLN A 21 27.98 -5.15 -13.90
C GLN A 21 26.62 -5.73 -14.32
N VAL A 22 26.37 -6.98 -13.95
CA VAL A 22 25.02 -7.57 -13.99
C VAL A 22 24.19 -6.74 -13.03
N LYS A 23 23.47 -5.75 -13.55
CA LYS A 23 22.41 -5.11 -12.76
C LYS A 23 21.43 -6.20 -12.39
N ALA A 24 21.28 -6.48 -11.11
CA ALA A 24 20.23 -7.37 -10.62
C ALA A 24 18.91 -6.91 -11.25
N GLN A 25 18.25 -7.81 -11.95
CA GLN A 25 16.97 -7.52 -12.59
C GLN A 25 16.00 -7.12 -11.49
N GLN A 26 15.41 -5.92 -11.61
CA GLN A 26 14.39 -5.47 -10.64
C GLN A 26 13.15 -6.36 -10.78
N GLU A 27 12.64 -6.82 -9.66
CA GLU A 27 11.37 -7.52 -9.64
C GLU A 27 10.23 -6.53 -9.91
N LEU A 28 9.23 -6.99 -10.65
CA LEU A 28 8.05 -6.19 -10.97
C LEU A 28 6.90 -6.50 -9.99
N PRO A 29 6.16 -5.48 -9.57
CA PRO A 29 4.92 -5.69 -8.81
C PRO A 29 3.85 -6.39 -9.66
N ALA A 30 2.68 -6.63 -9.07
CA ALA A 30 1.51 -7.21 -9.75
C ALA A 30 1.18 -6.44 -11.04
N ASP A 31 1.20 -5.12 -10.97
CA ASP A 31 1.14 -4.26 -12.15
C ASP A 31 2.47 -4.28 -12.93
N LYS A 32 2.49 -5.01 -14.07
CA LYS A 32 3.68 -5.07 -14.94
C LYS A 32 3.98 -3.78 -15.69
N LYS A 33 3.08 -2.79 -15.64
CA LYS A 33 3.25 -1.44 -16.21
C LYS A 33 3.52 -0.39 -15.13
N ALA A 34 3.83 -0.83 -13.91
CA ALA A 34 4.11 0.06 -12.79
C ALA A 34 5.17 1.12 -13.15
N THR A 35 4.99 2.34 -12.64
CA THR A 35 5.95 3.43 -12.84
C THR A 35 7.31 3.05 -12.27
N LYS A 36 8.37 3.67 -12.76
CA LYS A 36 9.73 3.45 -12.25
C LYS A 36 9.82 3.68 -10.74
N GLU A 37 9.14 4.69 -10.24
CA GLU A 37 9.08 5.05 -8.82
C GLU A 37 8.41 3.94 -8.01
N THR A 38 7.31 3.37 -8.53
CA THR A 38 6.59 2.26 -7.90
C THR A 38 7.43 0.99 -7.88
N VAL A 39 8.10 0.65 -8.98
CA VAL A 39 9.04 -0.48 -9.03
C VAL A 39 10.19 -0.29 -8.04
N ASN A 40 10.73 0.92 -7.94
CA ASN A 40 11.79 1.25 -6.98
C ASN A 40 11.30 1.09 -5.53
N LEU A 41 10.10 1.61 -5.21
CA LEU A 41 9.51 1.44 -3.88
C LEU A 41 9.34 -0.05 -3.54
N TYR A 42 8.74 -0.83 -4.44
CA TYR A 42 8.54 -2.27 -4.26
C TYR A 42 9.85 -3.00 -3.91
N ASN A 43 10.89 -2.79 -4.72
CA ASN A 43 12.18 -3.43 -4.51
C ASN A 43 12.90 -2.93 -3.24
N ASN A 44 12.73 -1.65 -2.87
CA ASN A 44 13.30 -1.10 -1.66
C ASN A 44 12.61 -1.65 -0.41
N LEU A 45 11.28 -1.79 -0.40
CA LEU A 45 10.55 -2.42 0.69
C LEU A 45 11.00 -3.87 0.92
N LYS A 46 11.16 -4.66 -0.14
CA LYS A 46 11.72 -6.03 -0.05
C LYS A 46 13.11 -6.06 0.58
N LYS A 47 13.98 -5.12 0.21
CA LYS A 47 15.34 -5.02 0.80
C LYS A 47 15.31 -4.58 2.26
N LEU A 48 14.39 -3.68 2.63
CA LEU A 48 14.27 -3.19 4.01
C LEU A 48 13.68 -4.23 4.95
N ALA A 49 12.76 -5.07 4.47
CA ALA A 49 12.11 -6.11 5.26
C ALA A 49 13.10 -7.06 5.98
N SER A 50 14.29 -7.31 5.39
CA SER A 50 15.35 -8.10 6.01
C SER A 50 16.22 -7.34 7.03
N LYS A 51 16.04 -6.02 7.16
CA LYS A 51 16.89 -5.15 7.98
C LYS A 51 16.18 -4.57 9.20
N GLY A 52 14.87 -4.51 9.19
CA GLY A 52 14.08 -3.92 10.26
C GLY A 52 12.67 -3.59 9.83
N PHE A 53 12.06 -2.64 10.51
CA PHE A 53 10.71 -2.17 10.24
C PHE A 53 10.70 -0.64 10.05
N MET A 54 9.65 -0.14 9.42
CA MET A 54 9.38 1.27 9.24
C MET A 54 8.24 1.67 10.19
N PHE A 55 8.46 2.72 11.01
CA PHE A 55 7.40 3.29 11.81
C PHE A 55 6.51 4.19 10.95
N GLY A 56 5.19 4.03 11.06
CA GLY A 56 4.20 4.84 10.35
C GLY A 56 3.26 5.57 11.30
N HIS A 57 2.64 6.66 10.83
CA HIS A 57 1.65 7.40 11.56
C HIS A 57 0.51 7.84 10.65
N GLN A 58 -0.76 7.65 11.12
CA GLN A 58 -1.95 8.07 10.38
C GLN A 58 -2.10 9.59 10.49
N ASP A 59 -2.44 10.25 9.36
CA ASP A 59 -2.69 11.69 9.26
C ASP A 59 -1.57 12.60 9.82
N ASP A 60 -0.38 12.07 9.98
CA ASP A 60 0.80 12.87 10.36
C ASP A 60 0.90 14.08 9.41
N LEU A 61 1.34 15.22 9.85
CA LEU A 61 1.33 16.50 9.15
C LEU A 61 -0.04 17.21 9.07
N ALA A 62 -1.17 16.52 9.22
CA ALA A 62 -2.49 17.17 9.23
C ALA A 62 -2.90 17.64 10.62
N TYR A 63 -2.75 16.78 11.60
CA TYR A 63 -3.06 17.09 13.00
C TYR A 63 -2.33 16.14 13.95
N GLY A 64 -2.30 16.51 15.21
CA GLY A 64 -1.76 15.72 16.32
C GLY A 64 -2.32 16.20 17.67
N VAL A 65 -1.61 15.89 18.74
CA VAL A 65 -2.02 16.25 20.10
C VAL A 65 -1.97 17.78 20.26
N ASN A 66 -3.15 18.39 20.42
CA ASN A 66 -3.34 19.84 20.62
C ASN A 66 -2.93 20.75 19.43
N TRP A 67 -2.79 20.20 18.21
CA TRP A 67 -2.51 21.03 17.04
C TRP A 67 -3.24 20.49 15.79
N LYS A 68 -3.48 21.37 14.81
CA LYS A 68 -4.06 21.04 13.51
C LYS A 68 -3.54 22.00 12.44
N TYR A 69 -3.07 21.44 11.32
CA TYR A 69 -2.59 22.17 10.15
C TYR A 69 -1.44 23.15 10.44
N VAL A 70 -0.60 22.82 11.43
CA VAL A 70 0.61 23.60 11.73
C VAL A 70 1.73 23.16 10.78
N PRO A 71 2.30 24.07 9.96
CA PRO A 71 3.32 23.70 8.99
C PRO A 71 4.52 23.01 9.61
N ASN A 72 4.95 21.88 9.02
CA ASN A 72 6.10 21.09 9.46
C ASN A 72 6.01 20.52 10.88
N ASN A 73 4.82 20.49 11.47
CA ASN A 73 4.60 19.84 12.74
C ASN A 73 4.32 18.33 12.56
N SER A 74 4.69 17.53 13.56
CA SER A 74 4.49 16.08 13.62
C SER A 74 4.73 15.63 15.05
N ASP A 75 3.77 14.91 15.61
CA ASP A 75 3.91 14.33 16.96
C ASP A 75 5.06 13.31 16.99
N VAL A 76 5.27 12.58 15.89
CA VAL A 76 6.37 11.63 15.76
C VAL A 76 7.71 12.34 15.79
N LYS A 77 7.84 13.44 15.04
CA LYS A 77 9.06 14.25 15.04
C LYS A 77 9.32 14.89 16.41
N GLU A 78 8.28 15.34 17.08
CA GLU A 78 8.42 15.92 18.43
C GLU A 78 8.91 14.86 19.43
N ALA A 79 8.37 13.64 19.35
CA ALA A 79 8.72 12.56 20.27
C ALA A 79 10.06 11.87 19.94
N ALA A 80 10.39 11.69 18.65
CA ALA A 80 11.52 10.86 18.19
C ALA A 80 12.64 11.65 17.51
N GLY A 81 12.46 12.94 17.24
CA GLY A 81 13.45 13.80 16.58
C GLY A 81 13.40 13.76 15.04
N ASP A 82 12.59 12.87 14.44
CA ASP A 82 12.41 12.76 12.99
C ASP A 82 10.98 12.39 12.65
N TYR A 83 10.59 12.60 11.39
CA TYR A 83 9.27 12.28 10.87
C TYR A 83 9.05 10.76 10.75
N PRO A 84 7.79 10.28 10.68
CA PRO A 84 7.52 8.87 10.41
C PRO A 84 8.04 8.47 9.02
N ALA A 85 8.43 7.22 8.87
CA ALA A 85 8.86 6.67 7.59
C ALA A 85 7.68 6.32 6.66
N VAL A 86 6.47 6.13 7.23
CA VAL A 86 5.23 5.82 6.50
C VAL A 86 4.14 6.77 6.94
N TYR A 87 3.47 7.39 5.97
CA TYR A 87 2.37 8.33 6.17
C TYR A 87 1.06 7.67 5.75
N GLY A 88 0.18 7.43 6.72
CA GLY A 88 -1.14 6.84 6.49
C GLY A 88 -2.19 7.91 6.18
N TRP A 89 -3.12 7.59 5.26
CA TRP A 89 -4.20 8.48 4.83
C TRP A 89 -5.47 7.69 4.53
N GLU A 90 -6.62 8.36 4.56
CA GLU A 90 -7.94 7.78 4.39
C GLU A 90 -8.73 8.48 3.26
N LEU A 91 -9.45 7.70 2.41
CA LEU A 91 -10.24 8.25 1.30
C LEU A 91 -11.75 8.28 1.52
N GLY A 92 -12.28 7.71 2.60
CA GLY A 92 -13.72 7.63 2.82
C GLY A 92 -14.41 8.98 2.70
N GLY A 93 -15.48 9.06 1.90
CA GLY A 93 -16.21 10.25 1.57
C GLY A 93 -15.84 10.88 0.21
N LEU A 94 -14.68 10.55 -0.38
CA LEU A 94 -14.27 11.04 -1.69
C LEU A 94 -15.26 10.61 -2.78
N GLU A 95 -15.74 9.39 -2.72
CA GLU A 95 -16.73 8.81 -3.64
C GLU A 95 -18.08 9.55 -3.64
N LEU A 96 -18.40 10.22 -2.53
CA LEU A 96 -19.63 11.01 -2.37
C LEU A 96 -19.41 12.52 -2.59
N ASP A 97 -18.25 12.93 -3.10
CA ASP A 97 -17.86 14.34 -3.30
C ASP A 97 -17.80 15.14 -1.99
N HIS A 98 -17.56 14.51 -0.85
CA HIS A 98 -17.33 15.23 0.38
C HIS A 98 -16.03 16.05 0.27
N PRO A 99 -15.96 17.24 0.85
CA PRO A 99 -14.75 18.07 0.78
C PRO A 99 -13.62 17.57 1.70
N LYS A 100 -13.95 16.65 2.62
CA LYS A 100 -13.05 16.09 3.65
C LYS A 100 -13.30 14.60 3.78
N ASN A 101 -12.26 13.88 4.17
CA ASN A 101 -12.35 12.48 4.51
C ASN A 101 -13.03 12.24 5.88
N LEU A 102 -13.13 10.97 6.29
CA LEU A 102 -13.74 10.56 7.57
C LEU A 102 -13.02 11.14 8.79
N ASP A 103 -11.71 11.42 8.70
CA ASP A 103 -10.88 12.02 9.75
C ASP A 103 -10.95 13.56 9.74
N ALA A 104 -11.88 14.11 8.96
CA ALA A 104 -12.09 15.55 8.76
C ALA A 104 -10.89 16.29 8.13
N VAL A 105 -9.99 15.58 7.43
CA VAL A 105 -8.89 16.16 6.67
C VAL A 105 -9.40 16.56 5.27
N PRO A 106 -9.27 17.84 4.83
CA PRO A 106 -9.62 18.25 3.50
C PRO A 106 -8.78 17.52 2.44
N PHE A 107 -9.40 16.98 1.40
CA PHE A 107 -8.69 16.24 0.34
C PHE A 107 -7.61 17.07 -0.35
N GLU A 108 -7.83 18.36 -0.55
CA GLU A 108 -6.82 19.24 -1.15
C GLU A 108 -5.60 19.45 -0.24
N ALA A 109 -5.82 19.58 1.07
CA ALA A 109 -4.71 19.66 2.03
C ALA A 109 -3.97 18.31 2.13
N MET A 110 -4.71 17.20 2.13
CA MET A 110 -4.16 15.85 2.18
C MET A 110 -3.18 15.57 1.02
N LYS A 111 -3.51 16.02 -0.22
CA LYS A 111 -2.58 15.91 -1.36
C LYS A 111 -1.24 16.61 -1.08
N GLN A 112 -1.28 17.80 -0.49
CA GLN A 112 -0.08 18.54 -0.13
C GLN A 112 0.74 17.83 0.95
N PHE A 113 0.09 17.24 1.95
CA PHE A 113 0.77 16.47 2.99
C PHE A 113 1.39 15.18 2.43
N MET A 114 0.68 14.46 1.55
CA MET A 114 1.24 13.30 0.85
C MET A 114 2.48 13.67 0.03
N GLN A 115 2.43 14.78 -0.71
CA GLN A 115 3.59 15.28 -1.44
C GLN A 115 4.76 15.58 -0.51
N GLN A 116 4.52 16.29 0.59
CA GLN A 116 5.56 16.60 1.57
C GLN A 116 6.16 15.33 2.20
N GLY A 117 5.33 14.34 2.56
CA GLY A 117 5.79 13.05 3.08
C GLY A 117 6.68 12.31 2.07
N TYR A 118 6.25 12.26 0.81
CA TYR A 118 6.99 11.65 -0.28
C TYR A 118 8.34 12.36 -0.54
N GLU A 119 8.35 13.68 -0.56
CA GLU A 119 9.58 14.48 -0.78
C GLU A 119 10.60 14.33 0.34
N ARG A 120 10.17 13.96 1.55
CA ARG A 120 11.07 13.55 2.65
C ARG A 120 11.63 12.12 2.50
N GLY A 121 11.21 11.40 1.46
CA GLY A 121 11.59 10.00 1.23
C GLY A 121 10.67 9.00 1.95
N GLY A 122 9.55 9.45 2.50
CA GLY A 122 8.56 8.61 3.16
C GLY A 122 7.68 7.83 2.20
N VAL A 123 7.08 6.77 2.70
CA VAL A 123 6.13 5.92 1.99
C VAL A 123 4.72 6.40 2.25
N ILE A 124 3.92 6.53 1.21
CA ILE A 124 2.50 6.89 1.31
C ILE A 124 1.65 5.62 1.31
N THR A 125 0.81 5.44 2.32
CA THR A 125 -0.19 4.38 2.36
C THR A 125 -1.60 4.97 2.48
N ILE A 126 -2.56 4.37 1.78
CA ILE A 126 -3.92 4.88 1.70
C ILE A 126 -4.90 3.74 1.96
N SER A 127 -5.77 3.91 2.95
CA SER A 127 -6.97 3.10 3.16
C SER A 127 -8.19 3.78 2.54
N TRP A 128 -9.25 3.01 2.34
CA TRP A 128 -10.51 3.54 1.84
C TRP A 128 -11.70 2.89 2.56
N HIS A 129 -12.26 3.61 3.50
CA HIS A 129 -13.54 3.27 4.11
C HIS A 129 -14.69 3.69 3.18
N ALA A 130 -14.80 2.99 2.04
CA ALA A 130 -15.84 3.27 1.05
C ALA A 130 -17.25 3.18 1.68
N TYR A 131 -18.09 4.16 1.42
CA TYR A 131 -19.51 4.10 1.81
C TYR A 131 -20.20 2.88 1.19
N SER A 132 -21.31 2.45 1.77
CA SER A 132 -22.06 1.33 1.23
C SER A 132 -22.76 1.73 -0.09
N PRO A 133 -22.66 0.92 -1.16
CA PRO A 133 -23.31 1.20 -2.44
C PRO A 133 -24.84 1.01 -2.40
N LEU A 134 -25.40 0.63 -1.26
CA LEU A 134 -26.86 0.50 -1.08
C LEU A 134 -27.58 1.84 -0.89
N GLY A 135 -26.83 2.96 -0.93
CA GLY A 135 -27.40 4.31 -0.86
C GLY A 135 -27.72 4.80 0.56
N ASN A 136 -28.44 5.92 0.64
CA ASN A 136 -28.81 6.60 1.89
C ASN A 136 -27.60 6.97 2.78
N GLU A 137 -26.45 7.26 2.16
CA GLU A 137 -25.21 7.60 2.87
C GLU A 137 -24.79 6.57 3.95
N LYS A 138 -25.16 5.30 3.76
CA LYS A 138 -24.72 4.24 4.65
C LYS A 138 -23.21 4.15 4.61
N SER A 139 -22.58 4.23 5.78
CA SER A 139 -21.13 4.23 5.93
C SER A 139 -20.51 2.87 5.56
N ALA A 140 -19.18 2.81 5.61
CA ALA A 140 -18.44 1.54 5.48
C ALA A 140 -18.89 0.46 6.47
N TRP A 141 -19.38 0.87 7.64
CA TRP A 141 -19.91 0.00 8.72
C TRP A 141 -21.34 -0.52 8.47
N ASP A 142 -21.87 -0.39 7.25
CA ASP A 142 -23.12 -1.04 6.88
C ASP A 142 -22.90 -2.55 6.79
N THR A 143 -23.58 -3.33 7.62
CA THR A 143 -23.45 -4.80 7.66
C THR A 143 -24.56 -5.51 6.87
N THR A 144 -25.15 -4.83 5.88
CA THR A 144 -26.16 -5.45 5.00
C THR A 144 -25.52 -6.56 4.19
N HIS A 145 -26.05 -7.78 4.35
CA HIS A 145 -25.58 -8.96 3.65
C HIS A 145 -25.84 -8.86 2.13
N GLY A 146 -24.90 -9.34 1.31
CA GLY A 146 -25.05 -9.34 -0.15
C GLY A 146 -24.73 -8.01 -0.84
N THR A 147 -24.25 -7.00 -0.11
CA THR A 147 -23.88 -5.69 -0.67
C THR A 147 -22.85 -5.84 -1.79
N VAL A 148 -21.83 -6.67 -1.62
CA VAL A 148 -20.80 -6.93 -2.65
C VAL A 148 -21.42 -7.45 -3.95
N ALA A 149 -22.35 -8.38 -3.87
CA ALA A 149 -23.00 -8.94 -5.07
C ALA A 149 -23.67 -7.87 -5.93
N THR A 150 -24.15 -6.75 -5.31
CA THR A 150 -24.84 -5.68 -6.06
C THR A 150 -23.93 -4.84 -6.93
N ILE A 151 -22.61 -4.85 -6.68
CA ILE A 151 -21.61 -4.02 -7.41
C ILE A 151 -20.71 -4.82 -8.35
N LEU A 152 -20.84 -6.13 -8.37
CA LEU A 152 -20.10 -6.98 -9.32
C LEU A 152 -20.55 -6.70 -10.78
N PRO A 153 -19.74 -7.04 -11.79
CA PRO A 153 -20.07 -6.82 -13.18
C PRO A 153 -21.47 -7.35 -13.55
N GLY A 154 -22.29 -6.48 -14.13
CA GLY A 154 -23.67 -6.79 -14.51
C GLY A 154 -24.73 -6.61 -13.42
N ALA A 155 -24.32 -6.31 -12.17
CA ALA A 155 -25.25 -6.08 -11.07
C ALA A 155 -25.79 -4.64 -11.03
N VAL A 156 -26.84 -4.41 -10.26
CA VAL A 156 -27.63 -3.16 -10.24
C VAL A 156 -26.84 -1.91 -9.88
N ASN A 157 -25.86 -2.02 -8.99
CA ASN A 157 -25.04 -0.89 -8.52
C ASN A 157 -23.62 -0.90 -9.14
N HIS A 158 -23.38 -1.70 -10.19
CA HIS A 158 -22.07 -1.80 -10.81
C HIS A 158 -21.58 -0.45 -11.37
N GLU A 159 -22.43 0.28 -12.10
CA GLU A 159 -22.06 1.57 -12.66
C GLU A 159 -21.87 2.65 -11.58
N LEU A 160 -22.60 2.57 -10.47
CA LEU A 160 -22.35 3.43 -9.31
C LEU A 160 -20.94 3.17 -8.75
N TYR A 161 -20.57 1.92 -8.54
CA TYR A 161 -19.25 1.55 -8.03
C TYR A 161 -18.12 2.01 -8.98
N LYS A 162 -18.29 1.85 -10.28
CA LYS A 162 -17.35 2.38 -11.28
C LYS A 162 -17.19 3.89 -11.16
N SER A 163 -18.30 4.62 -10.99
CA SER A 163 -18.23 6.09 -10.81
C SER A 163 -17.43 6.50 -9.57
N TRP A 164 -17.49 5.71 -8.51
CA TRP A 164 -16.67 5.90 -7.31
C TRP A 164 -15.19 5.62 -7.58
N LEU A 165 -14.89 4.53 -8.28
CA LEU A 165 -13.52 4.23 -8.72
C LEU A 165 -12.95 5.33 -9.63
N ASP A 166 -13.80 5.97 -10.46
CA ASP A 166 -13.39 7.10 -11.29
C ASP A 166 -12.91 8.29 -10.45
N LYS A 167 -13.65 8.63 -9.39
CA LYS A 167 -13.27 9.72 -8.47
C LYS A 167 -11.97 9.40 -7.72
N VAL A 168 -11.85 8.18 -7.20
CA VAL A 168 -10.62 7.71 -6.56
C VAL A 168 -9.45 7.76 -7.55
N ALA A 169 -9.66 7.34 -8.80
CA ALA A 169 -8.62 7.41 -9.83
C ALA A 169 -8.17 8.84 -10.13
N VAL A 170 -9.11 9.78 -10.24
CA VAL A 170 -8.81 11.21 -10.43
C VAL A 170 -7.96 11.75 -9.29
N PHE A 171 -8.32 11.43 -8.05
CA PHE A 171 -7.54 11.83 -6.88
C PHE A 171 -6.12 11.24 -6.91
N LEU A 172 -5.98 9.93 -7.11
CA LEU A 172 -4.69 9.25 -7.15
C LEU A 172 -3.80 9.73 -8.31
N HIS A 173 -4.37 10.03 -9.48
CA HIS A 173 -3.64 10.65 -10.59
C HIS A 173 -3.12 12.05 -10.28
N SER A 174 -3.79 12.78 -9.39
CA SER A 174 -3.39 14.12 -8.98
C SER A 174 -2.17 14.13 -8.03
N LEU A 175 -1.81 12.98 -7.46
CA LEU A 175 -0.66 12.85 -6.55
C LEU A 175 0.65 12.89 -7.34
N LYS A 176 1.33 14.03 -7.29
CA LYS A 176 2.58 14.25 -8.01
C LYS A 176 3.67 14.72 -7.06
N GLY A 177 4.88 14.19 -7.27
CA GLY A 177 6.09 14.75 -6.68
C GLY A 177 6.50 16.06 -7.37
N LYS A 178 7.50 16.72 -6.83
CA LYS A 178 7.97 18.04 -7.30
C LYS A 178 8.44 18.10 -8.75
N ASN A 179 8.83 16.97 -9.33
CA ASN A 179 9.25 16.88 -10.73
C ASN A 179 8.13 16.37 -11.66
N GLY A 180 6.89 16.23 -11.16
CA GLY A 180 5.74 15.75 -11.91
C GLY A 180 5.60 14.23 -11.97
N GLU A 181 6.50 13.47 -11.35
CA GLU A 181 6.40 12.02 -11.23
C GLU A 181 5.16 11.61 -10.41
N ALA A 182 4.55 10.47 -10.74
CA ALA A 182 3.46 9.94 -9.94
C ALA A 182 3.99 9.41 -8.61
N ILE A 183 3.39 9.84 -7.50
CA ILE A 183 3.76 9.36 -6.16
C ILE A 183 3.32 7.90 -6.03
N PRO A 184 4.23 6.95 -5.70
CA PRO A 184 3.86 5.57 -5.41
C PRO A 184 3.03 5.48 -4.14
N VAL A 185 1.99 4.65 -4.16
CA VAL A 185 1.05 4.50 -3.03
C VAL A 185 0.90 3.02 -2.69
N LEU A 186 1.01 2.68 -1.41
CA LEU A 186 0.51 1.43 -0.85
C LEU A 186 -1.01 1.56 -0.70
N PHE A 187 -1.77 0.97 -1.61
CA PHE A 187 -3.23 1.09 -1.63
C PHE A 187 -3.88 -0.10 -0.92
N ARG A 188 -4.66 0.17 0.11
CA ARG A 188 -5.34 -0.80 0.98
C ARG A 188 -6.86 -0.70 0.84
N PRO A 189 -7.44 -1.06 -0.32
CA PRO A 189 -8.89 -1.16 -0.43
C PRO A 189 -9.38 -2.35 0.38
N PHE A 190 -10.60 -2.27 0.93
CA PHE A 190 -11.23 -3.39 1.63
C PHE A 190 -10.40 -3.98 2.79
N HIS A 191 -9.73 -3.12 3.56
CA HIS A 191 -8.93 -3.53 4.72
C HIS A 191 -9.80 -4.24 5.76
N GLU A 192 -9.15 -5.00 6.67
CA GLU A 192 -9.81 -5.79 7.72
C GLU A 192 -10.90 -6.74 7.18
N LEU A 193 -10.69 -7.26 5.98
CA LEU A 193 -11.67 -8.02 5.20
C LEU A 193 -12.21 -9.29 5.88
N THR A 194 -11.49 -9.84 6.86
CA THR A 194 -11.93 -10.98 7.68
C THR A 194 -12.83 -10.55 8.85
N GLY A 195 -12.89 -9.26 9.16
CA GLY A 195 -13.85 -8.68 10.09
C GLY A 195 -15.28 -8.71 9.57
N SER A 196 -16.24 -8.46 10.46
CA SER A 196 -17.68 -8.52 10.13
C SER A 196 -18.38 -7.16 10.22
N TRP A 197 -17.62 -6.09 10.34
CA TRP A 197 -18.13 -4.73 10.58
C TRP A 197 -18.20 -3.85 9.33
N PHE A 198 -17.59 -4.25 8.22
CA PHE A 198 -17.67 -3.54 6.94
C PHE A 198 -18.56 -4.29 5.94
N TRP A 199 -19.16 -3.57 4.97
CA TRP A 199 -20.02 -4.19 3.95
C TRP A 199 -19.28 -5.17 3.03
N TRP A 200 -17.94 -5.11 2.97
CA TRP A 200 -17.08 -6.08 2.26
C TRP A 200 -16.53 -7.18 3.16
N GLY A 201 -16.92 -7.19 4.44
CA GLY A 201 -16.38 -8.10 5.44
C GLY A 201 -16.83 -9.55 5.27
N GLN A 202 -16.22 -10.42 6.04
CA GLN A 202 -16.37 -11.88 5.93
C GLN A 202 -17.82 -12.38 6.02
N ARG A 203 -18.65 -11.75 6.84
CA ARG A 203 -20.05 -12.16 6.99
C ARG A 203 -20.99 -11.54 5.97
N GLN A 204 -20.54 -10.54 5.21
CA GLN A 204 -21.38 -9.77 4.30
C GLN A 204 -21.32 -10.29 2.85
N CYS A 205 -20.25 -11.04 2.49
CA CYS A 205 -20.08 -11.64 1.17
C CYS A 205 -19.33 -12.96 1.25
N THR A 206 -19.47 -13.78 0.23
CA THR A 206 -18.70 -15.03 0.07
C THR A 206 -17.24 -14.73 -0.28
N PRO A 207 -16.31 -15.70 -0.08
CA PRO A 207 -14.93 -15.56 -0.54
C PRO A 207 -14.83 -15.29 -2.05
N GLU A 208 -15.68 -15.92 -2.86
CA GLU A 208 -15.71 -15.77 -4.32
C GLU A 208 -16.15 -14.37 -4.73
N GLU A 209 -17.19 -13.82 -4.09
CA GLU A 209 -17.65 -12.44 -4.32
C GLU A 209 -16.57 -11.44 -3.94
N PHE A 210 -15.87 -11.63 -2.82
CA PHE A 210 -14.77 -10.77 -2.42
C PHE A 210 -13.61 -10.80 -3.42
N LYS A 211 -13.19 -12.01 -3.84
CA LYS A 211 -12.13 -12.17 -4.85
C LYS A 211 -12.53 -11.52 -6.18
N ALA A 212 -13.79 -11.65 -6.58
CA ALA A 212 -14.32 -11.01 -7.80
C ALA A 212 -14.30 -9.48 -7.68
N LEU A 213 -14.72 -8.92 -6.54
CA LEU A 213 -14.67 -7.48 -6.25
C LEU A 213 -13.23 -6.95 -6.32
N TRP A 214 -12.29 -7.62 -5.65
CA TRP A 214 -10.88 -7.24 -5.65
C TRP A 214 -10.31 -7.23 -7.08
N ARG A 215 -10.48 -8.33 -7.81
CA ARG A 215 -9.94 -8.49 -9.16
C ARG A 215 -10.55 -7.46 -10.13
N PHE A 216 -11.85 -7.22 -10.03
CA PHE A 216 -12.50 -6.17 -10.81
C PHE A 216 -11.91 -4.79 -10.50
N THR A 217 -11.78 -4.44 -9.22
CA THR A 217 -11.22 -3.15 -8.78
C THR A 217 -9.79 -2.97 -9.31
N PHE A 218 -8.92 -3.98 -9.14
CA PHE A 218 -7.56 -3.96 -9.67
C PHE A 218 -7.56 -3.75 -11.18
N GLN A 219 -8.31 -4.54 -11.93
CA GLN A 219 -8.34 -4.49 -13.39
C GLN A 219 -8.88 -3.15 -13.90
N TYR A 220 -9.92 -2.62 -13.26
CA TYR A 220 -10.49 -1.33 -13.62
C TYR A 220 -9.50 -0.19 -13.40
N MET A 221 -8.89 -0.11 -12.23
CA MET A 221 -7.90 0.91 -11.91
C MET A 221 -6.66 0.81 -12.81
N HIS A 222 -6.17 -0.39 -13.06
CA HIS A 222 -5.00 -0.63 -13.89
C HIS A 222 -5.29 -0.45 -15.40
N ASN A 223 -6.33 -1.16 -15.92
CA ASN A 223 -6.56 -1.23 -17.36
C ASN A 223 -7.34 -0.03 -17.91
N GLU A 224 -8.40 0.41 -17.20
CA GLU A 224 -9.24 1.49 -17.67
C GLU A 224 -8.70 2.85 -17.20
N LYS A 225 -8.34 2.98 -15.93
CA LYS A 225 -7.86 4.25 -15.37
C LYS A 225 -6.36 4.48 -15.54
N LYS A 226 -5.57 3.46 -15.97
CA LYS A 226 -4.12 3.58 -16.20
C LYS A 226 -3.37 4.06 -14.95
N LEU A 227 -3.83 3.68 -13.77
CA LEU A 227 -3.13 3.92 -12.52
C LEU A 227 -2.02 2.88 -12.35
N ASN A 228 -0.80 3.29 -12.62
CA ASN A 228 0.38 2.43 -12.58
C ASN A 228 1.34 2.80 -11.41
N ASN A 229 0.85 3.57 -10.46
CA ASN A 229 1.60 4.01 -9.28
C ASN A 229 1.11 3.38 -7.98
N LEU A 230 0.34 2.28 -8.05
CA LEU A 230 -0.18 1.59 -6.87
C LEU A 230 0.58 0.29 -6.61
N LEU A 231 0.85 0.02 -5.32
CA LEU A 231 1.15 -1.30 -4.78
C LEU A 231 -0.07 -1.76 -3.99
N TRP A 232 -0.60 -2.92 -4.34
CA TRP A 232 -1.86 -3.44 -3.81
C TRP A 232 -1.64 -4.25 -2.54
N VAL A 233 -2.26 -3.81 -1.45
CA VAL A 233 -2.06 -4.37 -0.12
C VAL A 233 -3.29 -5.14 0.32
N TYR A 234 -3.18 -6.48 0.37
CA TYR A 234 -4.20 -7.37 0.94
C TYR A 234 -4.11 -7.29 2.46
N ASN A 235 -5.22 -6.93 3.12
CA ASN A 235 -5.22 -6.63 4.54
C ASN A 235 -6.37 -7.33 5.27
N THR A 236 -6.06 -8.22 6.21
CA THR A 236 -7.03 -8.88 7.08
C THR A 236 -7.12 -8.17 8.43
N SER A 237 -8.15 -8.47 9.22
CA SER A 237 -8.10 -8.24 10.68
C SER A 237 -7.21 -9.30 11.35
N GLY A 238 -6.75 -9.05 12.57
CA GLY A 238 -5.84 -9.93 13.30
C GLY A 238 -6.56 -11.07 14.04
N ASP A 239 -7.56 -11.70 13.43
CA ASP A 239 -8.39 -12.77 14.00
C ASP A 239 -8.19 -14.13 13.32
N PHE A 240 -7.15 -14.28 12.49
CA PHE A 240 -6.72 -15.56 11.92
C PHE A 240 -5.71 -16.27 12.82
N SER A 241 -5.67 -17.60 12.70
CA SER A 241 -4.77 -18.49 13.45
C SER A 241 -3.91 -19.36 12.54
N THR A 242 -4.26 -19.44 11.26
CA THR A 242 -3.57 -20.27 10.25
C THR A 242 -3.37 -19.51 8.94
N ALA A 243 -2.46 -20.02 8.11
CA ALA A 243 -2.25 -19.50 6.76
C ALA A 243 -3.50 -19.68 5.87
N ASP A 244 -4.23 -20.78 6.04
CA ASP A 244 -5.44 -21.06 5.24
C ASP A 244 -6.55 -20.07 5.59
N GLU A 245 -6.76 -19.74 6.87
CA GLU A 245 -7.70 -18.71 7.30
C GLU A 245 -7.32 -17.33 6.72
N PHE A 246 -6.04 -16.96 6.78
CA PHE A 246 -5.56 -15.72 6.18
C PHE A 246 -5.80 -15.65 4.67
N LEU A 247 -5.63 -16.79 3.96
CA LEU A 247 -5.71 -16.88 2.51
C LEU A 247 -7.11 -17.21 1.97
N GLU A 248 -8.11 -17.45 2.81
CA GLU A 248 -9.46 -17.87 2.37
C GLU A 248 -10.01 -16.95 1.26
N ARG A 249 -9.81 -15.65 1.41
CA ARG A 249 -10.30 -14.59 0.50
C ARG A 249 -9.22 -14.00 -0.39
N TYR A 250 -8.04 -14.60 -0.41
CA TYR A 250 -6.91 -14.09 -1.17
C TYR A 250 -7.16 -14.15 -2.68
N PRO A 251 -7.08 -12.99 -3.39
CA PRO A 251 -7.50 -12.94 -4.80
C PRO A 251 -6.44 -13.41 -5.80
N GLY A 252 -5.19 -13.65 -5.36
CA GLY A 252 -4.09 -14.15 -6.19
C GLY A 252 -2.86 -13.23 -6.23
N ASP A 253 -1.69 -13.82 -6.51
CA ASP A 253 -0.41 -13.12 -6.54
C ASP A 253 -0.28 -12.16 -7.73
N ASP A 254 -1.10 -12.33 -8.75
CA ASP A 254 -1.13 -11.48 -9.94
C ASP A 254 -1.84 -10.13 -9.72
N VAL A 255 -2.49 -9.94 -8.56
CA VAL A 255 -3.25 -8.73 -8.20
C VAL A 255 -2.96 -8.24 -6.78
N VAL A 256 -1.95 -8.77 -6.12
CA VAL A 256 -1.52 -8.37 -4.76
C VAL A 256 -0.01 -8.24 -4.71
N ASP A 257 0.48 -7.16 -4.10
CA ASP A 257 1.90 -6.88 -3.92
C ASP A 257 2.39 -7.09 -2.49
N MET A 258 1.50 -6.90 -1.51
CA MET A 258 1.85 -6.93 -0.10
C MET A 258 0.75 -7.59 0.73
N LEU A 259 1.16 -8.35 1.74
CA LEU A 259 0.29 -8.95 2.74
C LEU A 259 0.35 -8.13 4.03
N SER A 260 -0.77 -7.90 4.67
CA SER A 260 -0.85 -7.16 5.93
C SER A 260 -2.04 -7.60 6.78
N PHE A 261 -2.04 -7.16 8.02
CA PHE A 261 -3.19 -7.31 8.92
C PHE A 261 -3.24 -6.12 9.89
N ASP A 262 -4.44 -5.84 10.40
CA ASP A 262 -4.65 -4.85 11.44
C ASP A 262 -4.94 -5.55 12.77
N THR A 263 -4.32 -5.07 13.84
CA THR A 263 -4.56 -5.56 15.20
C THR A 263 -4.42 -4.42 16.20
N TYR A 264 -5.14 -4.50 17.29
CA TYR A 264 -5.27 -3.41 18.25
C TYR A 264 -4.96 -3.89 19.67
N GLN A 265 -4.34 -3.02 20.44
CA GLN A 265 -4.19 -3.18 21.86
C GLN A 265 -5.33 -2.48 22.58
N TYR A 266 -6.18 -3.24 23.27
CA TYR A 266 -7.29 -2.71 24.06
C TYR A 266 -6.97 -2.76 25.54
N GLY A 267 -7.38 -1.71 26.27
CA GLY A 267 -7.24 -1.62 27.73
C GLY A 267 -5.82 -1.35 28.23
N ASP A 268 -5.64 -1.43 29.54
CA ASP A 268 -4.34 -1.25 30.19
C ASP A 268 -3.54 -2.56 30.15
N ASN A 269 -2.69 -2.68 29.14
CA ASN A 269 -1.79 -3.81 28.94
C ASN A 269 -0.36 -3.54 29.45
N SER A 270 -0.15 -2.51 30.25
CA SER A 270 1.17 -2.16 30.78
C SER A 270 1.85 -3.30 31.58
N LYS A 271 1.07 -4.30 31.99
CA LYS A 271 1.52 -5.48 32.75
C LYS A 271 1.49 -6.79 31.96
N SER A 272 1.18 -6.75 30.68
CA SER A 272 1.02 -7.94 29.84
C SER A 272 1.72 -7.79 28.49
N ASN A 273 2.42 -8.82 28.05
CA ASN A 273 3.02 -8.90 26.71
C ASN A 273 2.07 -9.52 25.67
N SER A 274 0.80 -9.77 26.02
CA SER A 274 -0.13 -10.53 25.18
C SER A 274 -0.34 -9.92 23.79
N PHE A 275 -0.36 -8.59 23.67
CA PHE A 275 -0.45 -7.92 22.36
C PHE A 275 0.79 -8.20 21.50
N ALA A 276 1.98 -8.05 22.08
CA ALA A 276 3.24 -8.31 21.38
C ALA A 276 3.36 -9.79 20.97
N GLU A 277 3.00 -10.70 21.85
CA GLU A 277 3.00 -12.15 21.59
C GLU A 277 2.04 -12.52 20.47
N LYS A 278 0.79 -12.03 20.52
CA LYS A 278 -0.20 -12.20 19.46
C LYS A 278 0.30 -11.62 18.13
N THR A 279 0.81 -10.40 18.15
CA THR A 279 1.31 -9.73 16.94
C THR A 279 2.47 -10.51 16.32
N ASN A 280 3.42 -11.01 17.12
CA ASN A 280 4.52 -11.84 16.64
C ASN A 280 4.04 -13.16 16.03
N GLN A 281 3.02 -13.80 16.61
CA GLN A 281 2.41 -15.01 16.05
C GLN A 281 1.79 -14.74 14.68
N LEU A 282 1.00 -13.67 14.55
CA LEU A 282 0.37 -13.28 13.29
C LEU A 282 1.43 -12.94 12.22
N LEU A 283 2.46 -12.16 12.58
CA LEU A 283 3.59 -11.86 11.70
C LEU A 283 4.30 -13.12 11.21
N SER A 284 4.50 -14.10 12.08
CA SER A 284 5.15 -15.38 11.70
C SER A 284 4.34 -16.15 10.65
N ILE A 285 3.01 -16.14 10.76
CA ILE A 285 2.11 -16.75 9.78
C ILE A 285 2.22 -16.02 8.44
N VAL A 286 2.09 -14.69 8.44
CA VAL A 286 2.15 -13.87 7.21
C VAL A 286 3.50 -13.99 6.54
N GLN A 287 4.61 -13.97 7.31
CA GLN A 287 5.96 -14.17 6.80
C GLN A 287 6.11 -15.53 6.11
N SER A 288 5.59 -16.59 6.72
CA SER A 288 5.65 -17.94 6.14
C SER A 288 4.90 -18.07 4.81
N ILE A 289 3.83 -17.27 4.64
CA ILE A 289 3.10 -17.18 3.38
C ILE A 289 3.93 -16.41 2.35
N ALA A 290 4.47 -15.24 2.73
CA ALA A 290 5.26 -14.40 1.84
C ALA A 290 6.51 -15.12 1.32
N ASP A 291 7.18 -15.91 2.16
CA ASP A 291 8.36 -16.69 1.77
C ASP A 291 8.09 -17.79 0.75
N LYS A 292 6.86 -18.31 0.71
CA LYS A 292 6.43 -19.34 -0.27
C LYS A 292 5.99 -18.75 -1.61
N LYS A 293 5.75 -17.44 -1.68
CA LYS A 293 5.22 -16.72 -2.85
C LYS A 293 6.32 -16.06 -3.72
N LYS A 294 7.54 -16.55 -3.62
CA LYS A 294 8.71 -16.07 -4.39
C LYS A 294 8.74 -16.59 -5.81
#